data_3e8f0c048efe1e3eae9474ca6584aece
#
_entry.id   3e8f0c048efe1e3eae9474ca6584aece
#
_cell.length_a   1.000
_cell.length_b   1.000
_cell.length_c   1.000
_cell.angle_alpha   90.00
_cell.angle_beta   90.00
_cell.angle_gamma   90.00
#
_symmetry.space_group_name_H-M   'P 1'
#
loop_
_entity.id
_entity.type
_entity.pdbx_description
1 polymer ?
#
loop_
_entity_poly.entity_id
_entity_poly.type
_entity_poly.pdbx_seq_one_letter_code
_entity_poly.pdbx_strand_id
1 'polypeptide(L)'
;MAIYSLDGKQPTLPANFHYVADSAQVIGNVILEEGAGIWFGAVLRGDNESITVGKGSNIQENCVLHTDIGFPLLIGEGCTIGHAAILHGCTIGNNSLVGMGASVLNGAKIGANCLIGAGALVTEGKEIPDNSLVLGSPAKVVKTLGKDLEAMLKLSASHYVENAKRFSKGLTRID
;
A
#
# COMPACT_ATOMS: atom_id res chain seq x y z
N MET A 1 -14.04 10.68 -6.60
CA MET A 1 -13.54 9.78 -5.55
C MET A 1 -14.72 9.21 -4.77
N ALA A 2 -14.65 7.95 -4.42
CA ALA A 2 -15.71 7.29 -3.66
C ALA A 2 -15.18 6.95 -2.25
N ILE A 3 -15.59 7.76 -1.27
CA ILE A 3 -15.23 7.62 0.14
C ILE A 3 -16.51 7.35 0.92
N TYR A 4 -16.56 6.24 1.64
CA TYR A 4 -17.78 5.75 2.27
C TYR A 4 -17.61 5.59 3.77
N SER A 5 -18.60 6.03 4.52
CA SER A 5 -18.82 5.62 5.90
C SER A 5 -19.53 4.25 5.92
N LEU A 6 -19.15 3.40 6.85
CA LEU A 6 -19.80 2.11 7.12
C LEU A 6 -20.02 1.97 8.62
N ASP A 7 -21.26 1.76 9.05
CA ASP A 7 -21.64 1.62 10.46
C ASP A 7 -21.10 2.73 11.38
N GLY A 8 -21.13 3.98 10.88
CA GLY A 8 -20.64 5.15 11.59
C GLY A 8 -19.11 5.33 11.58
N LYS A 9 -18.34 4.37 11.09
CA LYS A 9 -16.90 4.52 10.86
C LYS A 9 -16.66 5.15 9.49
N GLN A 10 -15.87 6.21 9.44
CA GLN A 10 -15.55 6.91 8.20
C GLN A 10 -14.03 7.04 8.05
N PRO A 11 -13.51 7.09 6.81
CA PRO A 11 -12.10 7.30 6.58
C PRO A 11 -11.59 8.61 7.19
N THR A 12 -10.41 8.53 7.81
CA THR A 12 -9.66 9.69 8.29
C THR A 12 -8.70 10.13 7.21
N LEU A 13 -8.87 11.38 6.75
CA LEU A 13 -8.04 11.96 5.72
C LEU A 13 -7.15 13.06 6.31
N PRO A 14 -5.90 13.23 5.85
CA PRO A 14 -5.02 14.27 6.36
C PRO A 14 -5.52 15.66 5.95
N ALA A 15 -5.27 16.67 6.78
CA ALA A 15 -5.56 18.06 6.44
C ALA A 15 -4.69 18.59 5.28
N ASN A 16 -3.50 18.03 5.14
CA ASN A 16 -2.56 18.33 4.07
C ASN A 16 -2.86 17.51 2.81
N PHE A 17 -1.93 17.54 1.84
CA PHE A 17 -2.08 16.87 0.57
C PHE A 17 -2.24 15.35 0.70
N HIS A 18 -3.20 14.81 -0.01
CA HIS A 18 -3.39 13.40 -0.33
C HIS A 18 -4.04 13.28 -1.72
N TYR A 19 -4.03 12.11 -2.29
CA TYR A 19 -4.66 11.85 -3.59
C TYR A 19 -5.51 10.58 -3.54
N VAL A 20 -6.76 10.68 -3.95
CA VAL A 20 -7.66 9.54 -4.16
C VAL A 20 -8.26 9.68 -5.55
N ALA A 21 -7.95 8.75 -6.45
CA ALA A 21 -8.48 8.74 -7.80
C ALA A 21 -10.01 8.54 -7.82
N ASP A 22 -10.69 9.03 -8.85
CA ASP A 22 -12.16 9.03 -8.91
C ASP A 22 -12.77 7.63 -8.86
N SER A 23 -12.11 6.63 -9.43
CA SER A 23 -12.57 5.24 -9.43
C SER A 23 -12.08 4.41 -8.23
N ALA A 24 -11.21 4.97 -7.37
CA ALA A 24 -10.80 4.28 -6.14
C ALA A 24 -11.94 4.27 -5.12
N GLN A 25 -11.99 3.20 -4.30
CA GLN A 25 -13.00 3.02 -3.25
C GLN A 25 -12.31 2.98 -1.88
N VAL A 26 -12.66 3.89 -0.97
CA VAL A 26 -12.11 3.96 0.40
C VAL A 26 -13.28 3.85 1.37
N ILE A 27 -13.36 2.74 2.12
CA ILE A 27 -14.58 2.33 2.84
C ILE A 27 -14.27 2.06 4.31
N GLY A 28 -15.02 2.69 5.21
CA GLY A 28 -15.00 2.39 6.65
C GLY A 28 -13.75 2.90 7.39
N ASN A 29 -13.17 2.08 8.24
CA ASN A 29 -12.04 2.45 9.11
C ASN A 29 -10.71 2.46 8.35
N VAL A 30 -10.51 3.47 7.49
CA VAL A 30 -9.29 3.69 6.73
C VAL A 30 -8.63 5.01 7.16
N ILE A 31 -7.33 4.97 7.41
CA ILE A 31 -6.54 6.14 7.79
C ILE A 31 -5.54 6.40 6.67
N LEU A 32 -5.63 7.56 6.03
CA LEU A 32 -4.64 8.03 5.07
C LEU A 32 -3.80 9.13 5.72
N GLU A 33 -2.49 9.01 5.60
CA GLU A 33 -1.55 10.03 6.08
C GLU A 33 -1.14 10.98 4.95
N GLU A 34 -0.42 12.05 5.31
CA GLU A 34 0.03 13.09 4.38
C GLU A 34 0.80 12.52 3.19
N GLY A 35 0.47 12.93 1.98
CA GLY A 35 1.10 12.47 0.76
C GLY A 35 0.68 11.07 0.30
N ALA A 36 -0.22 10.41 1.02
CA ALA A 36 -0.75 9.12 0.58
C ALA A 36 -1.49 9.25 -0.76
N GLY A 37 -1.24 8.31 -1.67
CA GLY A 37 -1.84 8.25 -3.00
C GLY A 37 -2.59 6.94 -3.24
N ILE A 38 -3.90 7.03 -3.52
CA ILE A 38 -4.75 5.87 -3.85
C ILE A 38 -5.17 6.00 -5.32
N TRP A 39 -4.71 5.07 -6.14
CA TRP A 39 -4.81 5.15 -7.58
C TRP A 39 -6.05 4.44 -8.13
N PHE A 40 -6.26 4.54 -9.44
CA PHE A 40 -7.50 4.14 -10.12
C PHE A 40 -7.86 2.67 -9.87
N GLY A 41 -9.12 2.42 -9.52
CA GLY A 41 -9.66 1.09 -9.28
C GLY A 41 -9.17 0.39 -8.00
N ALA A 42 -8.31 1.03 -7.19
CA ALA A 42 -7.90 0.46 -5.91
C ALA A 42 -9.08 0.45 -4.91
N VAL A 43 -9.19 -0.63 -4.13
CA VAL A 43 -10.25 -0.81 -3.12
C VAL A 43 -9.61 -1.02 -1.76
N LEU A 44 -9.91 -0.12 -0.81
CA LEU A 44 -9.52 -0.22 0.58
C LEU A 44 -10.79 -0.39 1.43
N ARG A 45 -10.99 -1.59 2.00
CA ARG A 45 -12.19 -1.91 2.78
C ARG A 45 -11.83 -2.26 4.22
N GLY A 46 -11.95 -1.26 5.12
CA GLY A 46 -11.72 -1.37 6.56
C GLY A 46 -13.04 -1.59 7.32
N ASP A 47 -13.72 -2.69 7.04
CA ASP A 47 -14.98 -3.07 7.69
C ASP A 47 -14.78 -3.89 8.96
N ASN A 48 -13.72 -4.67 9.06
CA ASN A 48 -13.37 -5.45 10.25
C ASN A 48 -12.39 -4.66 11.15
N GLU A 49 -11.15 -4.53 10.71
CA GLU A 49 -10.09 -3.80 11.40
C GLU A 49 -9.68 -2.54 10.61
N SER A 50 -8.77 -1.74 11.19
CA SER A 50 -8.27 -0.55 10.53
C SER A 50 -7.30 -0.87 9.39
N ILE A 51 -7.34 -0.03 8.34
CA ILE A 51 -6.31 0.04 7.31
C ILE A 51 -5.60 1.39 7.44
N THR A 52 -4.30 1.38 7.66
CA THR A 52 -3.48 2.61 7.71
C THR A 52 -2.54 2.65 6.52
N VAL A 53 -2.55 3.77 5.79
CA VAL A 53 -1.61 4.07 4.71
C VAL A 53 -0.72 5.21 5.15
N GLY A 54 0.53 4.91 5.43
CA GLY A 54 1.52 5.83 5.98
C GLY A 54 1.93 6.94 4.99
N LYS A 55 2.61 7.94 5.55
CA LYS A 55 3.03 9.16 4.84
C LYS A 55 3.79 8.85 3.55
N GLY A 56 3.39 9.51 2.46
CA GLY A 56 4.04 9.40 1.15
C GLY A 56 3.95 8.02 0.49
N SER A 57 3.12 7.11 1.02
CA SER A 57 2.91 5.79 0.44
C SER A 57 1.87 5.81 -0.66
N ASN A 58 2.00 4.90 -1.63
CA ASN A 58 1.06 4.81 -2.75
C ASN A 58 0.50 3.41 -2.92
N ILE A 59 -0.80 3.36 -3.21
CA ILE A 59 -1.57 2.15 -3.52
C ILE A 59 -1.96 2.26 -4.98
N GLN A 60 -1.30 1.48 -5.83
CA GLN A 60 -1.45 1.59 -7.27
C GLN A 60 -2.74 0.97 -7.80
N GLU A 61 -2.94 1.05 -9.12
CA GLU A 61 -4.19 0.67 -9.76
C GLU A 61 -4.59 -0.77 -9.46
N ASN A 62 -5.89 -0.95 -9.20
CA ASN A 62 -6.54 -2.25 -8.98
C ASN A 62 -6.01 -3.04 -7.77
N CYS A 63 -5.29 -2.41 -6.85
CA CYS A 63 -4.93 -3.05 -5.59
C CYS A 63 -6.18 -3.32 -4.74
N VAL A 64 -6.15 -4.42 -3.98
CA VAL A 64 -7.20 -4.76 -3.01
C VAL A 64 -6.59 -4.86 -1.62
N LEU A 65 -7.07 -4.01 -0.69
CA LEU A 65 -6.66 -3.96 0.68
C LEU A 65 -7.84 -4.29 1.59
N HIS A 66 -7.70 -5.32 2.41
CA HIS A 66 -8.76 -5.77 3.30
C HIS A 66 -8.21 -6.26 4.64
N THR A 67 -9.10 -6.50 5.58
CA THR A 67 -8.78 -6.90 6.96
C THR A 67 -9.71 -7.98 7.44
N ASP A 68 -9.20 -8.89 8.27
CA ASP A 68 -10.01 -9.78 9.10
C ASP A 68 -9.97 -9.33 10.56
N ILE A 69 -10.92 -9.81 11.35
CA ILE A 69 -10.97 -9.53 12.81
C ILE A 69 -9.66 -9.99 13.45
N GLY A 70 -9.00 -9.09 14.18
CA GLY A 70 -7.70 -9.32 14.81
C GLY A 70 -6.48 -9.14 13.89
N PHE A 71 -6.69 -8.81 12.61
CA PHE A 71 -5.61 -8.59 11.64
C PHE A 71 -5.75 -7.21 10.98
N PRO A 72 -5.36 -6.12 11.66
CA PRO A 72 -5.31 -4.80 11.03
C PRO A 72 -4.26 -4.78 9.91
N LEU A 73 -4.43 -3.86 8.96
CA LEU A 73 -3.48 -3.67 7.87
C LEU A 73 -2.73 -2.36 8.08
N LEU A 74 -1.41 -2.45 8.22
CA LEU A 74 -0.53 -1.31 8.40
C LEU A 74 0.48 -1.21 7.25
N ILE A 75 0.45 -0.12 6.52
CA ILE A 75 1.47 0.25 5.54
C ILE A 75 2.25 1.43 6.11
N GLY A 76 3.55 1.26 6.28
CA GLY A 76 4.46 2.28 6.79
C GLY A 76 4.64 3.46 5.84
N GLU A 77 5.58 4.34 6.14
CA GLU A 77 5.90 5.52 5.34
C GLU A 77 6.71 5.16 4.10
N GLY A 78 6.52 5.90 3.00
CA GLY A 78 7.31 5.78 1.78
C GLY A 78 7.19 4.43 1.08
N CYS A 79 6.10 3.71 1.26
CA CYS A 79 5.86 2.41 0.64
C CYS A 79 5.27 2.55 -0.75
N THR A 80 5.63 1.62 -1.64
CA THR A 80 5.02 1.48 -2.96
C THR A 80 4.30 0.14 -3.05
N ILE A 81 2.98 0.16 -3.22
CA ILE A 81 2.17 -1.04 -3.43
C ILE A 81 1.80 -1.11 -4.91
N GLY A 82 2.45 -2.02 -5.61
CA GLY A 82 2.39 -2.16 -7.07
C GLY A 82 1.03 -2.63 -7.56
N HIS A 83 0.72 -2.30 -8.82
CA HIS A 83 -0.56 -2.56 -9.47
C HIS A 83 -1.10 -3.97 -9.22
N ALA A 84 -2.38 -4.08 -8.94
CA ALA A 84 -3.10 -5.32 -8.69
C ALA A 84 -2.56 -6.18 -7.52
N ALA A 85 -1.78 -5.61 -6.60
CA ALA A 85 -1.37 -6.32 -5.40
C ALA A 85 -2.55 -6.52 -4.43
N ILE A 86 -2.51 -7.61 -3.67
CA ILE A 86 -3.49 -7.91 -2.63
C ILE A 86 -2.79 -7.89 -1.28
N LEU A 87 -3.24 -7.00 -0.39
CA LEU A 87 -2.78 -6.95 0.98
C LEU A 87 -3.95 -7.27 1.92
N HIS A 88 -3.76 -8.26 2.78
CA HIS A 88 -4.82 -8.73 3.65
C HIS A 88 -4.30 -8.88 5.07
N GLY A 89 -4.74 -7.99 5.98
CA GLY A 89 -4.42 -8.08 7.41
C GLY A 89 -2.93 -8.19 7.75
N CYS A 90 -2.07 -7.42 7.08
CA CYS A 90 -0.60 -7.55 7.18
C CYS A 90 0.08 -6.23 7.56
N THR A 91 1.37 -6.29 7.85
CA THR A 91 2.21 -5.12 8.10
C THR A 91 3.29 -4.98 7.04
N ILE A 92 3.41 -3.80 6.46
CA ILE A 92 4.48 -3.43 5.51
C ILE A 92 5.35 -2.35 6.16
N GLY A 93 6.60 -2.65 6.40
CA GLY A 93 7.58 -1.71 6.98
C GLY A 93 7.96 -0.59 6.02
N ASN A 94 8.47 0.51 6.58
CA ASN A 94 8.79 1.73 5.85
C ASN A 94 9.68 1.51 4.62
N ASN A 95 9.48 2.32 3.58
CA ASN A 95 10.23 2.32 2.34
C ASN A 95 10.23 0.97 1.58
N SER A 96 9.28 0.07 1.86
CA SER A 96 9.20 -1.22 1.18
C SER A 96 8.35 -1.12 -0.10
N LEU A 97 8.69 -1.96 -1.07
CA LEU A 97 7.95 -2.08 -2.32
C LEU A 97 7.35 -3.49 -2.42
N VAL A 98 6.04 -3.53 -2.62
CA VAL A 98 5.31 -4.75 -2.97
C VAL A 98 5.09 -4.73 -4.48
N GLY A 99 5.65 -5.72 -5.18
CA GLY A 99 5.59 -5.83 -6.63
C GLY A 99 4.19 -6.10 -7.17
N MET A 100 3.99 -5.81 -8.46
CA MET A 100 2.71 -5.97 -9.17
C MET A 100 2.15 -7.39 -8.99
N GLY A 101 0.86 -7.50 -8.67
CA GLY A 101 0.16 -8.77 -8.51
C GLY A 101 0.62 -9.64 -7.33
N ALA A 102 1.49 -9.15 -6.46
CA ALA A 102 1.87 -9.90 -5.27
C ALA A 102 0.75 -9.96 -4.24
N SER A 103 0.72 -11.03 -3.44
CA SER A 103 -0.24 -11.21 -2.35
C SER A 103 0.48 -11.35 -1.02
N VAL A 104 0.04 -10.58 -0.01
CA VAL A 104 0.56 -10.64 1.36
C VAL A 104 -0.60 -10.90 2.30
N LEU A 105 -0.56 -12.02 3.02
CA LEU A 105 -1.71 -12.56 3.76
C LEU A 105 -1.66 -12.21 5.26
N ASN A 106 -2.74 -12.58 5.98
CA ASN A 106 -2.99 -12.26 7.38
C ASN A 106 -1.78 -12.50 8.29
N GLY A 107 -1.51 -11.51 9.14
CA GLY A 107 -0.44 -11.58 10.13
C GLY A 107 0.98 -11.57 9.56
N ALA A 108 1.14 -11.52 8.24
CA ALA A 108 2.48 -11.38 7.65
C ALA A 108 3.08 -10.01 8.01
N LYS A 109 4.39 -10.00 8.32
CA LYS A 109 5.15 -8.80 8.68
C LYS A 109 6.33 -8.64 7.74
N ILE A 110 6.27 -7.64 6.90
CA ILE A 110 7.38 -7.26 6.03
C ILE A 110 8.18 -6.16 6.71
N GLY A 111 9.47 -6.35 6.87
CA GLY A 111 10.38 -5.36 7.43
C GLY A 111 10.52 -4.11 6.56
N ALA A 112 11.34 -3.16 7.02
CA ALA A 112 11.64 -1.94 6.28
C ALA A 112 12.58 -2.20 5.10
N ASN A 113 12.53 -1.34 4.08
CA ASN A 113 13.39 -1.36 2.90
C ASN A 113 13.37 -2.72 2.16
N CYS A 114 12.24 -3.42 2.16
CA CYS A 114 12.09 -4.71 1.49
C CYS A 114 11.58 -4.53 0.05
N LEU A 115 11.98 -5.44 -0.83
CA LEU A 115 11.43 -5.59 -2.17
C LEU A 115 10.75 -6.96 -2.27
N ILE A 116 9.43 -6.97 -2.33
CA ILE A 116 8.62 -8.15 -2.64
C ILE A 116 8.43 -8.18 -4.16
N GLY A 117 8.88 -9.23 -4.81
CA GLY A 117 8.82 -9.36 -6.26
C GLY A 117 7.41 -9.49 -6.81
N ALA A 118 7.23 -9.14 -8.08
CA ALA A 118 5.95 -9.28 -8.76
C ALA A 118 5.42 -10.72 -8.70
N GLY A 119 4.11 -10.89 -8.45
CA GLY A 119 3.45 -12.18 -8.34
C GLY A 119 3.87 -13.04 -7.13
N ALA A 120 4.64 -12.50 -6.19
CA ALA A 120 5.05 -13.24 -5.01
C ALA A 120 3.87 -13.50 -4.06
N LEU A 121 3.84 -14.67 -3.41
CA LEU A 121 2.86 -15.01 -2.37
C LEU A 121 3.53 -15.11 -1.01
N VAL A 122 3.37 -14.07 -0.18
CA VAL A 122 3.77 -14.08 1.23
C VAL A 122 2.63 -14.66 2.06
N THR A 123 2.86 -15.84 2.59
CA THR A 123 1.86 -16.61 3.35
C THR A 123 1.58 -16.01 4.72
N GLU A 124 0.48 -16.42 5.34
CA GLU A 124 0.05 -15.99 6.67
C GLU A 124 1.14 -16.12 7.72
N GLY A 125 1.22 -15.12 8.61
CA GLY A 125 2.16 -15.09 9.74
C GLY A 125 3.64 -15.05 9.36
N LYS A 126 3.98 -14.93 8.08
CA LYS A 126 5.37 -14.90 7.61
C LYS A 126 6.06 -13.62 8.06
N GLU A 127 7.20 -13.73 8.71
CA GLU A 127 8.06 -12.59 9.05
C GLU A 127 9.22 -12.49 8.06
N ILE A 128 9.36 -11.30 7.46
CA ILE A 128 10.43 -10.96 6.51
C ILE A 128 11.30 -9.88 7.17
N PRO A 129 12.60 -10.14 7.38
CA PRO A 129 13.49 -9.15 7.99
C PRO A 129 13.72 -7.94 7.08
N ASP A 130 14.17 -6.85 7.69
CA ASP A 130 14.51 -5.62 6.97
C ASP A 130 15.50 -5.88 5.82
N ASN A 131 15.46 -5.02 4.81
CA ASN A 131 16.38 -5.04 3.67
C ASN A 131 16.37 -6.36 2.89
N SER A 132 15.22 -7.02 2.75
CA SER A 132 15.11 -8.32 2.06
C SER A 132 14.60 -8.18 0.64
N LEU A 133 15.23 -8.94 -0.28
CA LEU A 133 14.61 -9.31 -1.56
C LEU A 133 13.84 -10.62 -1.37
N VAL A 134 12.54 -10.57 -1.71
CA VAL A 134 11.62 -11.71 -1.51
C VAL A 134 10.96 -12.06 -2.83
N LEU A 135 11.09 -13.31 -3.28
CA LEU A 135 10.56 -13.77 -4.56
C LEU A 135 9.83 -15.12 -4.42
N GLY A 136 8.90 -15.36 -5.32
CA GLY A 136 8.30 -16.67 -5.55
C GLY A 136 6.91 -16.88 -4.92
N SER A 137 6.33 -18.03 -5.19
CA SER A 137 5.04 -18.49 -4.64
C SER A 137 5.16 -19.96 -4.26
N PRO A 138 5.28 -20.29 -2.94
CA PRO A 138 5.37 -19.38 -1.78
C PRO A 138 6.67 -18.57 -1.77
N ALA A 139 6.59 -17.35 -1.25
CA ALA A 139 7.68 -16.38 -1.26
C ALA A 139 8.81 -16.76 -0.28
N LYS A 140 10.05 -16.53 -0.72
CA LYS A 140 11.26 -16.78 0.08
C LYS A 140 12.18 -15.57 0.02
N VAL A 141 12.90 -15.30 1.11
CA VAL A 141 14.01 -14.34 1.11
C VAL A 141 15.13 -14.89 0.24
N VAL A 142 15.53 -14.14 -0.77
CA VAL A 142 16.56 -14.54 -1.75
C VAL A 142 17.92 -13.95 -1.39
N LYS A 143 17.92 -12.68 -0.95
CA LYS A 143 19.14 -11.98 -0.52
C LYS A 143 18.81 -10.75 0.30
N THR A 144 19.81 -10.22 0.99
CA THR A 144 19.75 -8.89 1.61
C THR A 144 20.07 -7.82 0.57
N LEU A 145 19.33 -6.71 0.62
CA LEU A 145 19.47 -5.57 -0.28
C LEU A 145 20.55 -4.61 0.23
N GLY A 146 21.28 -4.00 -0.70
CA GLY A 146 22.26 -2.96 -0.40
C GLY A 146 21.65 -1.56 -0.40
N LYS A 147 22.45 -0.57 0.05
CA LYS A 147 22.03 0.84 0.16
C LYS A 147 21.57 1.48 -1.15
N ASP A 148 22.11 1.06 -2.29
CA ASP A 148 21.71 1.59 -3.59
C ASP A 148 20.24 1.28 -3.90
N LEU A 149 19.78 0.07 -3.53
CA LEU A 149 18.39 -0.30 -3.74
C LEU A 149 17.45 0.39 -2.75
N GLU A 150 17.89 0.63 -1.52
CA GLU A 150 17.14 1.46 -0.57
C GLU A 150 16.86 2.86 -1.14
N ALA A 151 17.86 3.49 -1.77
CA ALA A 151 17.68 4.78 -2.42
C ALA A 151 16.66 4.72 -3.57
N MET A 152 16.67 3.64 -4.36
CA MET A 152 15.69 3.43 -5.43
C MET A 152 14.26 3.23 -4.90
N LEU A 153 14.08 2.51 -3.80
CA LEU A 153 12.76 2.32 -3.17
C LEU A 153 12.18 3.68 -2.72
N LYS A 154 12.98 4.50 -2.05
CA LYS A 154 12.59 5.86 -1.64
C LYS A 154 12.26 6.76 -2.83
N LEU A 155 13.05 6.68 -3.91
CA LEU A 155 12.79 7.44 -5.13
C LEU A 155 11.48 7.02 -5.79
N SER A 156 11.15 5.73 -5.80
CA SER A 156 9.87 5.23 -6.31
C SER A 156 8.69 5.88 -5.60
N ALA A 157 8.67 5.85 -4.26
CA ALA A 157 7.59 6.45 -3.49
C ALA A 157 7.47 7.97 -3.70
N SER A 158 8.60 8.70 -3.68
CA SER A 158 8.61 10.15 -3.90
C SER A 158 8.11 10.52 -5.31
N HIS A 159 8.44 9.74 -6.32
CA HIS A 159 7.93 9.93 -7.68
C HIS A 159 6.39 9.82 -7.74
N TYR A 160 5.81 8.87 -7.01
CA TYR A 160 4.35 8.73 -6.94
C TYR A 160 3.68 9.90 -6.20
N VAL A 161 4.32 10.48 -5.19
CA VAL A 161 3.81 11.72 -4.55
C VAL A 161 3.77 12.88 -5.56
N GLU A 162 4.83 13.07 -6.36
CA GLU A 162 4.87 14.11 -7.39
C GLU A 162 3.87 13.82 -8.53
N ASN A 163 3.71 12.56 -8.93
CA ASN A 163 2.67 12.17 -9.87
C ASN A 163 1.27 12.48 -9.33
N ALA A 164 0.99 12.17 -8.07
CA ALA A 164 -0.29 12.47 -7.44
C ALA A 164 -0.60 13.99 -7.49
N LYS A 165 0.40 14.83 -7.19
CA LYS A 165 0.28 16.29 -7.32
C LYS A 165 0.01 16.73 -8.76
N ARG A 166 0.65 16.11 -9.74
CA ARG A 166 0.43 16.36 -11.17
C ARG A 166 -0.99 15.99 -11.58
N PHE A 167 -1.45 14.78 -11.20
CA PHE A 167 -2.80 14.30 -11.52
C PHE A 167 -3.89 15.16 -10.87
N SER A 168 -3.71 15.55 -9.60
CA SER A 168 -4.67 16.41 -8.91
C SER A 168 -4.90 17.78 -9.58
N LYS A 169 -3.91 18.27 -10.37
CA LYS A 169 -3.98 19.56 -11.04
C LYS A 169 -4.33 19.48 -12.52
N GLY A 170 -3.86 18.42 -13.19
CA GLY A 170 -3.87 18.35 -14.64
C GLY A 170 -4.79 17.30 -15.26
N LEU A 171 -5.35 16.38 -14.45
CA LEU A 171 -6.26 15.37 -14.96
C LEU A 171 -7.62 16.00 -15.25
N THR A 172 -8.08 15.90 -16.49
CA THR A 172 -9.39 16.39 -16.93
C THR A 172 -10.16 15.28 -17.62
N ARG A 173 -11.37 15.04 -17.17
CA ARG A 173 -12.30 14.12 -17.85
C ARG A 173 -12.81 14.80 -19.12
N ILE A 174 -12.86 14.06 -20.24
CA ILE A 174 -13.20 14.59 -21.57
C ILE A 174 -14.50 14.01 -22.17
N ASP A 175 -15.23 13.20 -21.37
CA ASP A 175 -16.53 12.59 -21.72
C ASP A 175 -17.64 12.96 -20.71
#